data_baa5ec36ef80e72047c9faf1a5c1ea7d
#
_entry.id   baa5ec36ef80e72047c9faf1a5c1ea7d
#
_cell.length_a   1.000
_cell.length_b   1.000
_cell.length_c   1.000
_cell.angle_alpha   90.00
_cell.angle_beta   90.00
_cell.angle_gamma   90.00
#
_symmetry.space_group_name_H-M   'P 1'
#
loop_
_entity.id
_entity.type
_entity.pdbx_description
1 polymer ?
#
loop_
_entity_poly.entity_id
_entity_poly.type
_entity_poly.pdbx_seq_one_letter_code
_entity_poly.pdbx_strand_id
1 'polypeptide(L)'
;MAAKEVKFGDSARKKMLTGVNVLADAVKATLGPKGRNVIIEKSFGAPTITKDGVSVAKEIELEDRFENMGAQLVKDVASRANDDAGDGTTTATVLAQAIVNEGYKAVAAGMNPMDLKRGIDKATIAVVAELKNLSKPCADTKAIAQVGTISANSDSSIGDIIAEAMEKVGKEGVITVEEGTGLENELSVVEGMQFDRGYLSPYFVNKPETMVAELDSPLILLVDKKISNIREMLPVLEAVAKAGRPLLIVSEDVEGEALATLVVNNMRGIVKVAAVKAPGFGDRRKAMLQDIAVLTGGTVISEEIGLSLESATLENLGSAKRVTISKENTIIVDGAGVEQDIQARITQIRAQVAETSSDYDREKLQERLAKLSGGVAVIKVGAGSEVEMKEKKARVEDALHATRAAVEEGVVPGGGVALIRALEALVNLKGDNADQNVGIAVLRRAVEAPLRQIAANSGDEPSVVVNEVKNGKGNYGYNAATGVYGDMIEMGILDPTKVTRSALQAAASIGGLILTTEAAIADAPKKEGSAGGGMPDMGGMGGMGGMM
;
A
#
# COMPACT_ATOMS: atom_id res chain seq x y z
N MET A 1 27.03 23.75 -7.17
CA MET A 1 25.64 23.63 -6.67
C MET A 1 24.77 24.54 -7.51
N ALA A 2 23.57 24.10 -7.92
CA ALA A 2 22.61 24.95 -8.59
C ALA A 2 22.15 26.08 -7.64
N ALA A 3 21.88 27.28 -8.19
CA ALA A 3 21.29 28.36 -7.42
C ALA A 3 19.93 27.93 -6.85
N LYS A 4 19.58 28.44 -5.68
CA LYS A 4 18.29 28.16 -5.05
C LYS A 4 17.40 29.41 -5.09
N GLU A 5 16.12 29.20 -5.34
CA GLU A 5 15.07 30.18 -5.15
C GLU A 5 14.40 29.92 -3.80
N VAL A 6 14.22 30.98 -3.00
CA VAL A 6 13.60 30.89 -1.66
C VAL A 6 12.38 31.77 -1.63
N LYS A 7 11.23 31.22 -1.22
CA LYS A 7 9.99 31.96 -0.95
C LYS A 7 9.67 31.89 0.52
N PHE A 8 9.15 32.97 1.08
CA PHE A 8 8.86 33.09 2.51
C PHE A 8 7.38 33.38 2.75
N GLY A 9 6.93 33.04 3.94
CA GLY A 9 5.66 33.43 4.52
C GLY A 9 4.48 33.08 3.62
N ASP A 10 3.60 34.06 3.42
CA ASP A 10 2.37 33.90 2.64
C ASP A 10 2.62 33.53 1.18
N SER A 11 3.70 34.03 0.56
CA SER A 11 4.05 33.71 -0.83
C SER A 11 4.39 32.22 -1.01
N ALA A 12 5.10 31.61 -0.06
CA ALA A 12 5.40 30.18 -0.08
C ALA A 12 4.13 29.35 0.15
N ARG A 13 3.34 29.70 1.17
CA ARG A 13 2.09 28.99 1.52
C ARG A 13 1.05 29.03 0.42
N LYS A 14 0.85 30.18 -0.25
CA LYS A 14 -0.09 30.29 -1.39
C LYS A 14 0.26 29.35 -2.53
N LYS A 15 1.54 29.27 -2.89
CA LYS A 15 2.00 28.38 -3.95
C LYS A 15 1.77 26.91 -3.57
N MET A 16 2.15 26.51 -2.37
CA MET A 16 1.89 25.15 -1.89
C MET A 16 0.38 24.85 -1.85
N LEU A 17 -0.46 25.80 -1.40
CA LEU A 17 -1.92 25.64 -1.37
C LEU A 17 -2.50 25.41 -2.76
N THR A 18 -2.01 26.11 -3.78
CA THR A 18 -2.41 25.87 -5.18
C THR A 18 -2.13 24.42 -5.57
N GLY A 19 -0.93 23.92 -5.29
CA GLY A 19 -0.56 22.54 -5.60
C GLY A 19 -1.40 21.50 -4.85
N VAL A 20 -1.66 21.75 -3.56
CA VAL A 20 -2.58 20.94 -2.74
C VAL A 20 -3.95 20.85 -3.40
N ASN A 21 -4.51 21.99 -3.83
CA ASN A 21 -5.84 22.04 -4.43
C ASN A 21 -5.89 21.36 -5.79
N VAL A 22 -4.90 21.57 -6.66
CA VAL A 22 -4.85 20.92 -7.98
C VAL A 22 -4.86 19.40 -7.86
N LEU A 23 -4.01 18.85 -7.00
CA LEU A 23 -3.96 17.41 -6.79
C LEU A 23 -5.27 16.89 -6.15
N ALA A 24 -5.70 17.52 -5.07
CA ALA A 24 -6.89 17.06 -4.35
C ALA A 24 -8.16 17.16 -5.18
N ASP A 25 -8.29 18.19 -6.04
CA ASP A 25 -9.46 18.35 -6.93
C ASP A 25 -9.54 17.26 -7.98
N ALA A 26 -8.40 16.78 -8.48
CA ALA A 26 -8.37 15.63 -9.38
C ALA A 26 -8.75 14.33 -8.66
N VAL A 27 -8.18 14.09 -7.47
CA VAL A 27 -8.40 12.86 -6.71
C VAL A 27 -9.84 12.77 -6.17
N LYS A 28 -10.38 13.86 -5.60
CA LYS A 28 -11.71 13.86 -4.96
C LYS A 28 -12.88 13.56 -5.89
N ALA A 29 -12.67 13.71 -7.21
CA ALA A 29 -13.68 13.36 -8.21
C ALA A 29 -14.04 11.87 -8.21
N THR A 30 -13.16 11.01 -7.68
CA THR A 30 -13.35 9.56 -7.61
C THR A 30 -14.11 9.09 -6.38
N LEU A 31 -14.34 9.97 -5.38
CA LEU A 31 -14.88 9.60 -4.07
C LEU A 31 -16.36 9.22 -4.12
N GLY A 32 -16.68 8.10 -3.46
CA GLY A 32 -18.05 7.64 -3.23
C GLY A 32 -18.65 6.86 -4.40
N PRO A 33 -19.90 6.35 -4.23
CA PRO A 33 -20.54 5.44 -5.20
C PRO A 33 -20.80 6.07 -6.56
N LYS A 34 -20.97 7.39 -6.63
CA LYS A 34 -21.11 8.16 -7.87
C LYS A 34 -19.82 8.90 -8.26
N GLY A 35 -18.69 8.51 -7.67
CA GLY A 35 -17.37 8.97 -8.09
C GLY A 35 -17.09 8.61 -9.55
N ARG A 36 -16.32 9.47 -10.24
CA ARG A 36 -16.03 9.36 -11.67
C ARG A 36 -14.60 8.90 -11.92
N ASN A 37 -14.38 8.32 -13.08
CA ASN A 37 -13.04 7.93 -13.52
C ASN A 37 -12.18 9.14 -13.85
N VAL A 38 -10.88 8.99 -13.64
CA VAL A 38 -9.83 9.88 -14.11
C VAL A 38 -9.07 9.17 -15.23
N ILE A 39 -8.76 9.90 -16.30
CA ILE A 39 -7.96 9.41 -17.43
C ILE A 39 -6.55 9.93 -17.27
N ILE A 40 -5.58 9.05 -17.35
CA ILE A 40 -4.15 9.34 -17.19
C ILE A 40 -3.45 9.01 -18.50
N GLU A 41 -2.73 9.98 -19.07
CA GLU A 41 -1.88 9.76 -20.23
C GLU A 41 -0.68 8.89 -19.84
N LYS A 42 -0.29 7.98 -20.71
CA LYS A 42 0.95 7.20 -20.58
C LYS A 42 1.91 7.56 -21.70
N SER A 43 3.19 7.62 -21.37
CA SER A 43 4.25 7.90 -22.35
C SER A 43 4.29 6.90 -23.50
N PHE A 44 3.83 5.66 -23.25
CA PHE A 44 3.71 4.58 -24.22
C PHE A 44 2.44 3.77 -23.93
N GLY A 45 1.68 3.44 -24.98
CA GLY A 45 0.46 2.62 -24.87
C GLY A 45 -0.82 3.46 -24.77
N ALA A 46 -1.91 2.79 -24.39
CA ALA A 46 -3.22 3.43 -24.21
C ALA A 46 -3.29 4.21 -22.87
N PRO A 47 -4.08 5.30 -22.80
CA PRO A 47 -4.34 5.97 -21.54
C PRO A 47 -4.92 5.00 -20.49
N THR A 48 -4.54 5.21 -19.24
CA THR A 48 -5.10 4.43 -18.11
C THR A 48 -6.35 5.14 -17.59
N ILE A 49 -7.40 4.37 -17.35
CA ILE A 49 -8.63 4.83 -16.71
C ILE A 49 -8.69 4.23 -15.32
N THR A 50 -8.82 5.06 -14.30
CA THR A 50 -8.83 4.60 -12.91
C THR A 50 -9.77 5.42 -12.03
N LYS A 51 -10.23 4.81 -10.92
CA LYS A 51 -10.87 5.47 -9.78
C LYS A 51 -9.99 5.44 -8.53
N ASP A 52 -8.85 4.74 -8.58
CA ASP A 52 -7.95 4.68 -7.46
C ASP A 52 -7.27 6.03 -7.21
N GLY A 53 -7.47 6.57 -6.01
CA GLY A 53 -6.95 7.89 -5.61
C GLY A 53 -5.43 7.94 -5.53
N VAL A 54 -4.75 6.86 -5.14
CA VAL A 54 -3.28 6.86 -5.07
C VAL A 54 -2.65 6.84 -6.45
N SER A 55 -3.22 6.11 -7.39
CA SER A 55 -2.77 6.09 -8.79
C SER A 55 -2.92 7.47 -9.44
N VAL A 56 -4.07 8.14 -9.21
CA VAL A 56 -4.26 9.52 -9.70
C VAL A 56 -3.25 10.46 -9.05
N ALA A 57 -3.05 10.38 -7.74
CA ALA A 57 -2.13 11.27 -7.04
C ALA A 57 -0.68 11.09 -7.51
N LYS A 58 -0.23 9.87 -7.77
CA LYS A 58 1.14 9.56 -8.21
C LYS A 58 1.50 10.19 -9.55
N GLU A 59 0.55 10.34 -10.46
CA GLU A 59 0.80 10.87 -11.81
C GLU A 59 0.80 12.41 -11.88
N ILE A 60 0.34 13.09 -10.82
CA ILE A 60 0.29 14.57 -10.85
C ILE A 60 1.65 15.15 -10.52
N GLU A 61 2.20 15.89 -11.48
CA GLU A 61 3.42 16.68 -11.34
C GLU A 61 3.18 18.06 -11.98
N LEU A 62 3.58 19.13 -11.27
CA LEU A 62 3.31 20.51 -11.66
C LEU A 62 4.60 21.21 -12.09
N GLU A 63 4.51 22.09 -13.12
CA GLU A 63 5.65 22.84 -13.64
C GLU A 63 6.25 23.80 -12.59
N ASP A 64 5.38 24.53 -11.86
CA ASP A 64 5.85 25.40 -10.78
C ASP A 64 6.33 24.57 -9.60
N ARG A 65 7.61 24.65 -9.29
CA ARG A 65 8.26 23.82 -8.27
C ARG A 65 7.67 24.00 -6.88
N PHE A 66 7.21 25.21 -6.54
CA PHE A 66 6.60 25.48 -5.23
C PHE A 66 5.16 24.95 -5.15
N GLU A 67 4.42 25.02 -6.25
CA GLU A 67 3.12 24.36 -6.35
C GLU A 67 3.29 22.84 -6.30
N ASN A 68 4.30 22.32 -7.01
CA ASN A 68 4.61 20.89 -6.99
C ASN A 68 4.99 20.40 -5.59
N MET A 69 5.70 21.19 -4.76
CA MET A 69 5.95 20.83 -3.36
C MET A 69 4.64 20.59 -2.59
N GLY A 70 3.62 21.43 -2.78
CA GLY A 70 2.31 21.25 -2.17
C GLY A 70 1.62 19.98 -2.65
N ALA A 71 1.67 19.71 -3.95
CA ALA A 71 1.13 18.48 -4.53
C ALA A 71 1.85 17.23 -3.99
N GLN A 72 3.19 17.25 -3.93
CA GLN A 72 3.98 16.13 -3.40
C GLN A 72 3.67 15.82 -1.93
N LEU A 73 3.43 16.84 -1.09
CA LEU A 73 3.04 16.62 0.30
C LEU A 73 1.67 15.93 0.42
N VAL A 74 0.70 16.27 -0.43
CA VAL A 74 -0.60 15.58 -0.46
C VAL A 74 -0.48 14.19 -1.07
N LYS A 75 0.40 13.99 -2.05
CA LYS A 75 0.76 12.66 -2.56
C LYS A 75 1.29 11.76 -1.43
N ASP A 76 2.12 12.29 -0.54
CA ASP A 76 2.61 11.57 0.65
C ASP A 76 1.47 11.20 1.61
N VAL A 77 0.45 12.07 1.77
CA VAL A 77 -0.76 11.73 2.56
C VAL A 77 -1.47 10.50 1.99
N ALA A 78 -1.72 10.49 0.67
CA ALA A 78 -2.39 9.37 0.01
C ALA A 78 -1.56 8.08 0.12
N SER A 79 -0.24 8.16 -0.09
CA SER A 79 0.68 7.02 0.03
C SER A 79 0.70 6.44 1.45
N ARG A 80 0.78 7.29 2.49
CA ARG A 80 0.74 6.84 3.89
C ARG A 80 -0.56 6.15 4.26
N ALA A 81 -1.70 6.69 3.82
CA ALA A 81 -3.00 6.04 4.05
C ALA A 81 -3.04 4.65 3.40
N ASN A 82 -2.49 4.53 2.19
CA ASN A 82 -2.36 3.26 1.49
C ASN A 82 -1.41 2.29 2.21
N ASP A 83 -0.24 2.75 2.64
CA ASP A 83 0.76 1.91 3.32
C ASP A 83 0.24 1.39 4.66
N ASP A 84 -0.51 2.21 5.42
CA ASP A 84 -1.02 1.86 6.74
C ASP A 84 -2.26 0.97 6.69
N ALA A 85 -3.17 1.21 5.75
CA ALA A 85 -4.49 0.59 5.74
C ALA A 85 -4.89 -0.04 4.39
N GLY A 86 -4.10 0.17 3.34
CA GLY A 86 -4.34 -0.35 1.99
C GLY A 86 -5.53 0.29 1.25
N ASP A 87 -6.20 1.26 1.86
CA ASP A 87 -7.36 1.98 1.33
C ASP A 87 -7.46 3.37 1.97
N GLY A 88 -8.49 4.16 1.60
CA GLY A 88 -8.76 5.48 2.17
C GLY A 88 -7.94 6.63 1.60
N THR A 89 -7.23 6.42 0.51
CA THR A 89 -6.35 7.39 -0.16
C THR A 89 -7.07 8.67 -0.57
N THR A 90 -8.26 8.53 -1.15
CA THR A 90 -9.12 9.66 -1.56
C THR A 90 -9.66 10.41 -0.34
N THR A 91 -10.12 9.70 0.69
CA THR A 91 -10.59 10.29 1.94
C THR A 91 -9.49 11.09 2.64
N ALA A 92 -8.27 10.54 2.71
CA ALA A 92 -7.11 11.20 3.28
C ALA A 92 -6.75 12.50 2.53
N THR A 93 -6.79 12.45 1.20
CA THR A 93 -6.55 13.62 0.33
C THR A 93 -7.58 14.72 0.54
N VAL A 94 -8.86 14.37 0.62
CA VAL A 94 -9.97 15.31 0.87
C VAL A 94 -9.85 15.95 2.25
N LEU A 95 -9.52 15.16 3.28
CA LEU A 95 -9.27 15.66 4.63
C LEU A 95 -8.07 16.60 4.68
N ALA A 96 -6.96 16.25 4.03
CA ALA A 96 -5.77 17.10 3.96
C ALA A 96 -6.06 18.43 3.28
N GLN A 97 -6.74 18.42 2.14
CA GLN A 97 -7.20 19.63 1.46
C GLN A 97 -8.03 20.52 2.38
N ALA A 98 -8.99 19.94 3.09
CA ALA A 98 -9.87 20.69 3.97
C ALA A 98 -9.11 21.30 5.16
N ILE A 99 -8.20 20.54 5.80
CA ILE A 99 -7.37 21.03 6.90
C ILE A 99 -6.48 22.19 6.43
N VAL A 100 -5.81 22.04 5.29
CA VAL A 100 -4.92 23.08 4.76
C VAL A 100 -5.69 24.32 4.36
N ASN A 101 -6.83 24.18 3.66
CA ASN A 101 -7.64 25.32 3.25
C ASN A 101 -8.22 26.09 4.44
N GLU A 102 -8.78 25.40 5.43
CA GLU A 102 -9.35 26.07 6.62
C GLU A 102 -8.24 26.64 7.52
N GLY A 103 -7.15 25.90 7.72
CA GLY A 103 -6.02 26.35 8.52
C GLY A 103 -5.29 27.53 7.90
N TYR A 104 -5.14 27.58 6.58
CA TYR A 104 -4.54 28.71 5.87
C TYR A 104 -5.31 30.03 6.12
N LYS A 105 -6.63 29.98 6.17
CA LYS A 105 -7.45 31.19 6.49
C LYS A 105 -7.07 31.74 7.86
N ALA A 106 -6.87 30.89 8.85
CA ALA A 106 -6.47 31.29 10.21
C ALA A 106 -5.04 31.85 10.26
N VAL A 107 -4.09 31.21 9.55
CA VAL A 107 -2.69 31.71 9.45
C VAL A 107 -2.67 33.07 8.74
N ALA A 108 -3.41 33.24 7.65
CA ALA A 108 -3.53 34.50 6.93
C ALA A 108 -4.17 35.61 7.78
N ALA A 109 -5.02 35.25 8.74
CA ALA A 109 -5.59 36.17 9.72
C ALA A 109 -4.62 36.52 10.87
N GLY A 110 -3.39 36.00 10.86
CA GLY A 110 -2.33 36.33 11.82
C GLY A 110 -2.26 35.42 13.05
N MET A 111 -2.95 34.27 13.05
CA MET A 111 -2.86 33.29 14.13
C MET A 111 -1.53 32.53 14.09
N ASN A 112 -1.06 32.11 15.26
CA ASN A 112 0.20 31.37 15.37
C ASN A 112 0.07 29.95 14.76
N PRO A 113 0.81 29.64 13.67
CA PRO A 113 0.68 28.35 12.99
C PRO A 113 1.04 27.15 13.88
N MET A 114 1.99 27.31 14.81
CA MET A 114 2.40 26.24 15.72
C MET A 114 1.31 25.91 16.73
N ASP A 115 0.59 26.90 17.25
CA ASP A 115 -0.53 26.68 18.15
C ASP A 115 -1.76 26.16 17.41
N LEU A 116 -2.01 26.62 16.18
CA LEU A 116 -3.02 26.01 15.30
C LEU A 116 -2.75 24.51 15.13
N LYS A 117 -1.50 24.13 14.81
CA LYS A 117 -1.12 22.72 14.68
C LYS A 117 -1.36 21.94 15.97
N ARG A 118 -0.96 22.46 17.14
CA ARG A 118 -1.23 21.80 18.44
C ARG A 118 -2.73 21.58 18.67
N GLY A 119 -3.57 22.55 18.28
CA GLY A 119 -5.03 22.42 18.35
C GLY A 119 -5.56 21.33 17.40
N ILE A 120 -5.05 21.27 16.17
CA ILE A 120 -5.39 20.22 15.20
C ILE A 120 -4.98 18.86 15.73
N ASP A 121 -3.75 18.70 16.24
CA ASP A 121 -3.23 17.44 16.79
C ASP A 121 -4.08 16.97 17.98
N LYS A 122 -4.43 17.87 18.91
CA LYS A 122 -5.28 17.57 20.07
C LYS A 122 -6.68 17.10 19.65
N ALA A 123 -7.26 17.76 18.65
CA ALA A 123 -8.57 17.39 18.11
C ALA A 123 -8.51 16.06 17.35
N THR A 124 -7.43 15.80 16.61
CA THR A 124 -7.22 14.52 15.90
C THR A 124 -7.18 13.34 16.87
N ILE A 125 -6.44 13.48 17.98
CA ILE A 125 -6.37 12.45 19.02
C ILE A 125 -7.77 12.15 19.59
N ALA A 126 -8.56 13.19 19.87
CA ALA A 126 -9.91 13.02 20.41
C ALA A 126 -10.85 12.34 19.41
N VAL A 127 -10.83 12.73 18.13
CA VAL A 127 -11.64 12.11 17.07
C VAL A 127 -11.24 10.66 16.84
N VAL A 128 -9.94 10.34 16.81
CA VAL A 128 -9.44 8.97 16.66
C VAL A 128 -9.88 8.08 17.84
N ALA A 129 -9.84 8.61 19.06
CA ALA A 129 -10.33 7.87 20.23
C ALA A 129 -11.83 7.57 20.11
N GLU A 130 -12.62 8.54 19.64
CA GLU A 130 -14.06 8.36 19.46
C GLU A 130 -14.40 7.40 18.31
N LEU A 131 -13.64 7.42 17.20
CA LEU A 131 -13.78 6.43 16.12
C LEU A 131 -13.57 5.00 16.64
N LYS A 132 -12.62 4.79 17.56
CA LYS A 132 -12.41 3.49 18.21
C LYS A 132 -13.58 3.08 19.10
N ASN A 133 -14.20 4.04 19.81
CA ASN A 133 -15.40 3.79 20.63
C ASN A 133 -16.61 3.42 19.77
N LEU A 134 -16.74 4.03 18.58
CA LEU A 134 -17.82 3.76 17.63
C LEU A 134 -17.63 2.44 16.88
N SER A 135 -16.42 1.89 16.87
CA SER A 135 -16.06 0.69 16.12
C SER A 135 -16.82 -0.53 16.63
N LYS A 136 -17.31 -1.34 15.69
CA LYS A 136 -17.93 -2.65 15.95
C LYS A 136 -17.07 -3.74 15.33
N PRO A 137 -16.88 -4.90 16.00
CA PRO A 137 -16.13 -6.01 15.43
C PRO A 137 -16.71 -6.48 14.09
N CYS A 138 -15.85 -6.68 13.09
CA CYS A 138 -16.20 -7.29 11.81
C CYS A 138 -15.99 -8.81 11.91
N ALA A 139 -16.99 -9.53 12.42
CA ALA A 139 -16.83 -10.94 12.78
C ALA A 139 -17.50 -11.92 11.81
N ASP A 140 -18.54 -11.50 11.11
CA ASP A 140 -19.34 -12.35 10.23
C ASP A 140 -18.99 -12.17 8.74
N THR A 141 -19.20 -13.23 7.96
CA THR A 141 -18.96 -13.27 6.51
C THR A 141 -19.76 -12.19 5.77
N LYS A 142 -20.97 -11.87 6.28
CA LYS A 142 -21.81 -10.83 5.69
C LYS A 142 -21.21 -9.44 5.83
N ALA A 143 -20.69 -9.09 7.00
CA ALA A 143 -20.02 -7.78 7.21
C ALA A 143 -18.75 -7.68 6.35
N ILE A 144 -17.97 -8.75 6.22
CA ILE A 144 -16.80 -8.81 5.34
C ILE A 144 -17.23 -8.56 3.88
N ALA A 145 -18.26 -9.24 3.39
CA ALA A 145 -18.80 -9.05 2.04
C ALA A 145 -19.28 -7.60 1.81
N GLN A 146 -19.94 -6.99 2.79
CA GLN A 146 -20.40 -5.60 2.72
C GLN A 146 -19.23 -4.61 2.63
N VAL A 147 -18.19 -4.78 3.46
CA VAL A 147 -16.99 -3.93 3.39
C VAL A 147 -16.32 -4.08 2.02
N GLY A 148 -16.11 -5.31 1.54
CA GLY A 148 -15.54 -5.57 0.22
C GLY A 148 -16.36 -4.95 -0.91
N THR A 149 -17.69 -5.05 -0.83
CA THR A 149 -18.61 -4.43 -1.80
C THR A 149 -18.47 -2.90 -1.83
N ILE A 150 -18.43 -2.26 -0.66
CA ILE A 150 -18.30 -0.78 -0.58
C ILE A 150 -16.95 -0.33 -1.13
N SER A 151 -15.85 -0.94 -0.73
CA SER A 151 -14.52 -0.63 -1.24
C SER A 151 -14.40 -0.90 -2.75
N ALA A 152 -15.08 -1.94 -3.25
CA ALA A 152 -15.17 -2.26 -4.68
C ALA A 152 -16.17 -1.39 -5.47
N ASN A 153 -16.50 -0.18 -5.02
CA ASN A 153 -17.46 0.72 -5.68
C ASN A 153 -18.86 0.13 -5.87
N SER A 154 -19.36 -0.58 -4.87
CA SER A 154 -20.67 -1.25 -4.84
C SER A 154 -20.78 -2.49 -5.75
N ASP A 155 -19.66 -3.11 -6.09
CA ASP A 155 -19.61 -4.38 -6.80
C ASP A 155 -19.71 -5.55 -5.80
N SER A 156 -20.90 -6.12 -5.64
CA SER A 156 -21.14 -7.22 -4.69
C SER A 156 -20.41 -8.51 -5.07
N SER A 157 -20.13 -8.74 -6.36
CA SER A 157 -19.40 -9.94 -6.79
C SER A 157 -17.98 -9.99 -6.24
N ILE A 158 -17.35 -8.82 -6.08
CA ILE A 158 -16.03 -8.69 -5.47
C ILE A 158 -16.12 -8.88 -3.94
N GLY A 159 -17.11 -8.29 -3.30
CA GLY A 159 -17.32 -8.48 -1.86
C GLY A 159 -17.56 -9.94 -1.49
N ASP A 160 -18.40 -10.61 -2.23
CA ASP A 160 -18.77 -12.01 -2.00
C ASP A 160 -17.57 -12.96 -2.19
N ILE A 161 -16.78 -12.79 -3.26
CA ILE A 161 -15.61 -13.65 -3.51
C ILE A 161 -14.51 -13.47 -2.47
N ILE A 162 -14.32 -12.24 -1.95
CA ILE A 162 -13.38 -11.97 -0.86
C ILE A 162 -13.85 -12.61 0.45
N ALA A 163 -15.14 -12.50 0.77
CA ALA A 163 -15.71 -13.12 1.95
C ALA A 163 -15.61 -14.66 1.89
N GLU A 164 -15.88 -15.28 0.73
CA GLU A 164 -15.69 -16.70 0.50
C GLU A 164 -14.21 -17.11 0.63
N ALA A 165 -13.29 -16.30 0.09
CA ALA A 165 -11.86 -16.54 0.25
C ALA A 165 -11.44 -16.54 1.72
N MET A 166 -11.88 -15.54 2.50
CA MET A 166 -11.59 -15.44 3.94
C MET A 166 -12.22 -16.58 4.74
N GLU A 167 -13.37 -17.09 4.34
CA GLU A 167 -13.98 -18.26 4.98
C GLU A 167 -13.15 -19.54 4.77
N LYS A 168 -12.60 -19.72 3.55
CA LYS A 168 -11.80 -20.90 3.20
C LYS A 168 -10.43 -20.93 3.86
N VAL A 169 -9.72 -19.78 3.89
CA VAL A 169 -8.34 -19.73 4.44
C VAL A 169 -8.26 -19.16 5.85
N GLY A 170 -9.37 -18.71 6.40
CA GLY A 170 -9.43 -18.03 7.71
C GLY A 170 -9.13 -16.53 7.63
N LYS A 171 -9.44 -15.82 8.70
CA LYS A 171 -9.34 -14.34 8.75
C LYS A 171 -7.91 -13.83 8.59
N GLU A 172 -6.93 -14.60 9.04
CA GLU A 172 -5.50 -14.32 8.91
C GLU A 172 -4.86 -15.04 7.70
N GLY A 173 -5.68 -15.74 6.92
CA GLY A 173 -5.24 -16.50 5.77
C GLY A 173 -4.72 -15.62 4.63
N VAL A 174 -3.88 -16.20 3.81
CA VAL A 174 -3.28 -15.50 2.68
C VAL A 174 -4.23 -15.52 1.50
N ILE A 175 -4.52 -14.34 0.97
CA ILE A 175 -5.32 -14.17 -0.25
C ILE A 175 -4.48 -13.36 -1.23
N THR A 176 -4.33 -13.86 -2.45
CA THR A 176 -3.64 -13.18 -3.55
C THR A 176 -4.59 -12.93 -4.70
N VAL A 177 -4.31 -11.91 -5.50
CA VAL A 177 -5.11 -11.53 -6.66
C VAL A 177 -4.26 -11.70 -7.91
N GLU A 178 -4.72 -12.52 -8.85
CA GLU A 178 -4.04 -12.80 -10.11
C GLU A 178 -4.92 -12.42 -11.30
N GLU A 179 -4.30 -12.22 -12.45
CA GLU A 179 -5.01 -12.06 -13.72
C GLU A 179 -5.53 -13.43 -14.18
N GLY A 180 -6.83 -13.52 -14.39
CA GLY A 180 -7.49 -14.71 -14.95
C GLY A 180 -7.49 -14.69 -16.48
N THR A 181 -7.85 -15.82 -17.07
CA THR A 181 -8.00 -15.97 -18.54
C THR A 181 -9.44 -15.90 -19.00
N GLY A 182 -10.40 -15.93 -18.05
CA GLY A 182 -11.84 -15.91 -18.31
C GLY A 182 -12.45 -14.51 -18.20
N LEU A 183 -13.77 -14.44 -18.37
CA LEU A 183 -14.57 -13.22 -18.19
C LEU A 183 -15.04 -13.02 -16.75
N GLU A 184 -15.16 -14.11 -16.00
CA GLU A 184 -15.65 -14.13 -14.63
C GLU A 184 -14.50 -14.28 -13.63
N ASN A 185 -14.73 -13.83 -12.39
CA ASN A 185 -13.78 -14.03 -11.32
C ASN A 185 -13.86 -15.48 -10.83
N GLU A 186 -12.72 -16.08 -10.55
CA GLU A 186 -12.61 -17.44 -10.01
C GLU A 186 -11.84 -17.43 -8.69
N LEU A 187 -12.27 -18.26 -7.74
CA LEU A 187 -11.58 -18.52 -6.49
C LEU A 187 -11.02 -19.93 -6.46
N SER A 188 -9.72 -20.05 -6.25
CA SER A 188 -9.05 -21.32 -6.01
C SER A 188 -8.23 -21.25 -4.71
N VAL A 189 -8.18 -22.37 -3.97
CA VAL A 189 -7.29 -22.50 -2.80
C VAL A 189 -6.18 -23.46 -3.19
N VAL A 190 -4.95 -23.05 -2.97
CA VAL A 190 -3.75 -23.82 -3.33
C VAL A 190 -2.83 -23.93 -2.12
N GLU A 191 -1.92 -24.90 -2.14
CA GLU A 191 -0.87 -25.03 -1.14
C GLU A 191 0.05 -23.80 -1.19
N GLY A 192 0.35 -23.25 -0.02
CA GLY A 192 1.18 -22.06 0.05
C GLY A 192 1.30 -21.51 1.46
N MET A 193 2.17 -20.53 1.63
CA MET A 193 2.33 -19.84 2.90
C MET A 193 2.88 -18.42 2.75
N GLN A 194 2.62 -17.61 3.76
CA GLN A 194 3.26 -16.29 3.93
C GLN A 194 4.15 -16.28 5.17
N PHE A 195 5.26 -15.57 5.09
CA PHE A 195 6.09 -15.24 6.25
C PHE A 195 6.60 -13.80 6.21
N ASP A 196 6.84 -13.23 7.40
CA ASP A 196 7.12 -11.82 7.63
C ASP A 196 8.61 -11.52 7.42
N ARG A 197 9.08 -11.65 6.18
CA ARG A 197 10.41 -11.27 5.71
C ARG A 197 10.31 -10.82 4.27
N GLY A 198 10.76 -9.60 3.99
CA GLY A 198 10.80 -9.05 2.64
C GLY A 198 12.18 -9.18 1.99
N TYR A 199 12.31 -8.58 0.82
CA TYR A 199 13.56 -8.61 0.06
C TYR A 199 14.70 -7.90 0.80
N LEU A 200 15.91 -8.45 0.69
CA LEU A 200 17.13 -7.88 1.27
C LEU A 200 17.64 -6.64 0.54
N SER A 201 17.20 -6.43 -0.69
CA SER A 201 17.59 -5.26 -1.49
C SER A 201 16.43 -4.80 -2.38
N PRO A 202 16.14 -3.49 -2.44
CA PRO A 202 15.15 -2.93 -3.37
C PRO A 202 15.49 -3.18 -4.84
N TYR A 203 16.74 -3.48 -5.17
CA TYR A 203 17.17 -3.80 -6.54
C TYR A 203 16.69 -5.17 -7.04
N PHE A 204 16.06 -5.98 -6.19
CA PHE A 204 15.35 -7.19 -6.62
C PHE A 204 13.93 -6.91 -7.14
N VAL A 205 13.39 -5.73 -6.89
CA VAL A 205 12.05 -5.31 -7.34
C VAL A 205 11.99 -5.30 -8.87
N ASN A 206 11.01 -5.99 -9.42
CA ASN A 206 10.72 -6.02 -10.86
C ASN A 206 9.34 -5.48 -11.22
N LYS A 207 8.52 -5.14 -10.20
CA LYS A 207 7.24 -4.42 -10.31
C LYS A 207 7.34 -3.11 -9.54
N PRO A 208 7.92 -2.06 -10.15
CA PRO A 208 8.16 -0.80 -9.45
C PRO A 208 6.89 -0.07 -9.01
N GLU A 209 5.77 -0.30 -9.69
CA GLU A 209 4.47 0.30 -9.35
C GLU A 209 3.97 -0.15 -7.97
N THR A 210 4.20 -1.42 -7.63
CA THR A 210 3.81 -2.03 -6.35
C THR A 210 4.98 -2.27 -5.39
N MET A 211 6.22 -1.93 -5.80
CA MET A 211 7.44 -2.19 -5.05
C MET A 211 7.63 -3.66 -4.65
N VAL A 212 7.31 -4.59 -5.55
CA VAL A 212 7.33 -6.04 -5.33
C VAL A 212 8.32 -6.73 -6.26
N ALA A 213 8.97 -7.78 -5.76
CA ALA A 213 9.69 -8.75 -6.58
C ALA A 213 8.79 -9.98 -6.80
N GLU A 214 8.41 -10.22 -8.06
CA GLU A 214 7.56 -11.35 -8.45
C GLU A 214 8.39 -12.35 -9.27
N LEU A 215 8.39 -13.61 -8.83
CA LEU A 215 9.13 -14.70 -9.46
C LEU A 215 8.14 -15.78 -9.91
N ASP A 216 8.02 -15.99 -11.22
CA ASP A 216 7.17 -17.03 -11.79
C ASP A 216 7.96 -18.34 -11.94
N SER A 217 7.39 -19.43 -11.43
CA SER A 217 7.99 -20.77 -11.41
C SER A 217 9.43 -20.80 -10.87
N PRO A 218 9.72 -20.13 -9.74
CA PRO A 218 11.08 -20.06 -9.22
C PRO A 218 11.57 -21.40 -8.68
N LEU A 219 12.90 -21.54 -8.65
CA LEU A 219 13.61 -22.46 -7.78
C LEU A 219 13.81 -21.79 -6.42
N ILE A 220 13.79 -22.57 -5.34
CA ILE A 220 13.86 -22.06 -3.97
C ILE A 220 15.03 -22.74 -3.26
N LEU A 221 16.03 -21.94 -2.89
CA LEU A 221 17.19 -22.38 -2.13
C LEU A 221 16.99 -22.03 -0.65
N LEU A 222 17.02 -23.04 0.22
CA LEU A 222 16.85 -22.91 1.66
C LEU A 222 18.17 -23.19 2.36
N VAL A 223 18.70 -22.23 3.14
CA VAL A 223 20.02 -22.34 3.78
C VAL A 223 19.95 -21.93 5.24
N ASP A 224 20.37 -22.81 6.15
CA ASP A 224 20.41 -22.52 7.59
C ASP A 224 21.76 -21.94 8.02
N LYS A 225 22.27 -20.97 7.28
CA LYS A 225 23.44 -20.17 7.64
C LYS A 225 23.42 -18.82 6.92
N LYS A 226 24.32 -17.93 7.35
CA LYS A 226 24.59 -16.68 6.63
C LYS A 226 25.39 -16.96 5.36
N ILE A 227 25.10 -16.22 4.31
CA ILE A 227 25.80 -16.27 3.04
C ILE A 227 26.51 -14.93 2.83
N SER A 228 27.82 -14.91 3.01
CA SER A 228 28.68 -13.74 2.78
C SER A 228 29.64 -13.93 1.60
N ASN A 229 29.99 -15.18 1.30
CA ASN A 229 30.93 -15.55 0.23
C ASN A 229 30.15 -16.10 -0.97
N ILE A 230 30.20 -15.38 -2.08
CA ILE A 230 29.53 -15.79 -3.33
C ILE A 230 30.07 -17.08 -3.92
N ARG A 231 31.35 -17.43 -3.66
CA ARG A 231 32.02 -18.61 -4.25
C ARG A 231 31.31 -19.90 -3.83
N GLU A 232 30.78 -19.98 -2.61
CA GLU A 232 30.03 -21.14 -2.13
C GLU A 232 28.75 -21.39 -2.93
N MET A 233 28.18 -20.32 -3.52
CA MET A 233 26.93 -20.37 -4.28
C MET A 233 27.15 -20.56 -5.80
N LEU A 234 28.37 -20.41 -6.31
CA LEU A 234 28.62 -20.44 -7.75
C LEU A 234 28.07 -21.69 -8.45
N PRO A 235 28.24 -22.93 -7.90
CA PRO A 235 27.71 -24.13 -8.54
C PRO A 235 26.19 -24.08 -8.70
N VAL A 236 25.45 -23.61 -7.67
CA VAL A 236 23.99 -23.48 -7.69
C VAL A 236 23.56 -22.38 -8.66
N LEU A 237 24.22 -21.22 -8.63
CA LEU A 237 23.89 -20.10 -9.52
C LEU A 237 24.12 -20.46 -11.01
N GLU A 238 25.19 -21.18 -11.33
CA GLU A 238 25.45 -21.66 -12.69
C GLU A 238 24.37 -22.67 -13.14
N ALA A 239 24.00 -23.59 -12.26
CA ALA A 239 22.95 -24.57 -12.55
C ALA A 239 21.57 -23.88 -12.77
N VAL A 240 21.21 -22.91 -11.94
CA VAL A 240 20.00 -22.12 -12.06
C VAL A 240 20.01 -21.28 -13.35
N ALA A 241 21.15 -20.64 -13.67
CA ALA A 241 21.27 -19.86 -14.90
C ALA A 241 21.08 -20.75 -16.14
N LYS A 242 21.65 -21.97 -16.15
CA LYS A 242 21.46 -22.95 -17.24
C LYS A 242 20.01 -23.43 -17.32
N ALA A 243 19.31 -23.57 -16.19
CA ALA A 243 17.90 -23.94 -16.15
C ALA A 243 16.96 -22.81 -16.64
N GLY A 244 17.45 -21.56 -16.69
CA GLY A 244 16.66 -20.39 -17.14
C GLY A 244 15.49 -20.02 -16.22
N ARG A 245 15.47 -20.53 -14.98
CA ARG A 245 14.42 -20.27 -14.00
C ARG A 245 14.85 -19.22 -12.99
N PRO A 246 13.91 -18.40 -12.45
CA PRO A 246 14.20 -17.49 -11.34
C PRO A 246 14.63 -18.26 -10.07
N LEU A 247 15.37 -17.61 -9.20
CA LEU A 247 15.83 -18.17 -7.92
C LEU A 247 15.37 -17.31 -6.75
N LEU A 248 14.68 -17.92 -5.78
CA LEU A 248 14.51 -17.36 -4.46
C LEU A 248 15.55 -17.97 -3.51
N ILE A 249 16.25 -17.13 -2.76
CA ILE A 249 17.16 -17.54 -1.70
C ILE A 249 16.54 -17.19 -0.36
N VAL A 250 16.36 -18.18 0.49
CA VAL A 250 15.89 -18.02 1.88
C VAL A 250 17.01 -18.50 2.80
N SER A 251 17.66 -17.58 3.50
CA SER A 251 18.80 -17.90 4.36
C SER A 251 18.76 -17.09 5.65
N GLU A 252 19.61 -17.41 6.63
CA GLU A 252 19.71 -16.60 7.84
C GLU A 252 19.98 -15.13 7.52
N ASP A 253 20.90 -14.87 6.62
CA ASP A 253 21.19 -13.57 6.02
C ASP A 253 21.98 -13.74 4.71
N VAL A 254 21.88 -12.75 3.81
CA VAL A 254 22.81 -12.61 2.66
C VAL A 254 23.42 -11.23 2.74
N GLU A 255 24.73 -11.16 2.88
CA GLU A 255 25.42 -9.91 3.15
C GLU A 255 26.71 -9.74 2.33
N GLY A 256 27.28 -8.54 2.35
CA GLY A 256 28.58 -8.25 1.77
C GLY A 256 28.68 -8.52 0.27
N GLU A 257 29.75 -9.23 -0.13
CA GLU A 257 30.05 -9.53 -1.55
C GLU A 257 28.96 -10.40 -2.18
N ALA A 258 28.36 -11.33 -1.43
CA ALA A 258 27.33 -12.22 -1.94
C ALA A 258 26.08 -11.42 -2.36
N LEU A 259 25.57 -10.54 -1.51
CA LEU A 259 24.41 -9.71 -1.82
C LEU A 259 24.69 -8.78 -3.01
N ALA A 260 25.84 -8.10 -3.01
CA ALA A 260 26.21 -7.19 -4.09
C ALA A 260 26.27 -7.91 -5.45
N THR A 261 26.85 -9.11 -5.48
CA THR A 261 26.96 -9.90 -6.71
C THR A 261 25.59 -10.38 -7.20
N LEU A 262 24.69 -10.82 -6.30
CA LEU A 262 23.33 -11.20 -6.65
C LEU A 262 22.56 -10.03 -7.25
N VAL A 263 22.65 -8.85 -6.63
CA VAL A 263 22.03 -7.62 -7.14
C VAL A 263 22.53 -7.28 -8.54
N VAL A 264 23.86 -7.29 -8.76
CA VAL A 264 24.44 -6.96 -10.07
C VAL A 264 24.00 -7.97 -11.14
N ASN A 265 23.96 -9.26 -10.83
CA ASN A 265 23.53 -10.29 -11.77
C ASN A 265 22.03 -10.18 -12.10
N ASN A 266 21.20 -9.85 -11.11
CA ASN A 266 19.77 -9.59 -11.32
C ASN A 266 19.56 -8.36 -12.22
N MET A 267 20.26 -7.25 -11.94
CA MET A 267 20.16 -6.02 -12.75
C MET A 267 20.65 -6.22 -14.20
N ARG A 268 21.62 -7.07 -14.41
CA ARG A 268 22.15 -7.43 -15.75
C ARG A 268 21.28 -8.47 -16.47
N GLY A 269 20.28 -9.03 -15.79
CA GLY A 269 19.41 -10.07 -16.36
C GLY A 269 20.10 -11.42 -16.59
N ILE A 270 21.27 -11.65 -15.97
CA ILE A 270 22.01 -12.92 -16.08
C ILE A 270 21.27 -14.03 -15.32
N VAL A 271 20.81 -13.72 -14.11
CA VAL A 271 19.96 -14.59 -13.29
C VAL A 271 18.89 -13.73 -12.64
N LYS A 272 17.62 -14.08 -12.82
CA LYS A 272 16.52 -13.47 -12.04
C LYS A 272 16.57 -14.04 -10.64
N VAL A 273 16.95 -13.24 -9.66
CA VAL A 273 17.14 -13.69 -8.29
C VAL A 273 16.57 -12.70 -7.30
N ALA A 274 16.04 -13.20 -6.20
CA ALA A 274 15.74 -12.43 -5.01
C ALA A 274 16.21 -13.18 -3.76
N ALA A 275 16.59 -12.44 -2.73
CA ALA A 275 17.04 -12.98 -1.47
C ALA A 275 16.25 -12.39 -0.31
N VAL A 276 15.85 -13.24 0.62
CA VAL A 276 15.10 -12.90 1.83
C VAL A 276 15.71 -13.57 3.06
N LYS A 277 15.51 -12.98 4.24
CA LYS A 277 15.87 -13.63 5.50
C LYS A 277 14.88 -14.74 5.82
N ALA A 278 15.40 -15.85 6.37
CA ALA A 278 14.55 -16.90 6.92
C ALA A 278 13.74 -16.37 8.12
N PRO A 279 12.47 -16.77 8.24
CA PRO A 279 11.64 -16.35 9.36
C PRO A 279 12.08 -17.02 10.67
N GLY A 280 11.93 -16.29 11.80
CA GLY A 280 12.30 -16.77 13.13
C GLY A 280 13.79 -16.64 13.45
N PHE A 281 14.17 -17.16 14.62
CA PHE A 281 15.54 -17.17 15.17
C PHE A 281 15.84 -18.52 15.81
N GLY A 282 17.11 -18.94 15.79
CA GLY A 282 17.55 -20.20 16.41
C GLY A 282 16.77 -21.42 15.90
N ASP A 283 16.32 -22.28 16.81
CA ASP A 283 15.60 -23.52 16.46
C ASP A 283 14.27 -23.25 15.75
N ARG A 284 13.63 -22.11 16.01
CA ARG A 284 12.41 -21.72 15.27
C ARG A 284 12.71 -21.43 13.82
N ARG A 285 13.83 -20.77 13.50
CA ARG A 285 14.25 -20.55 12.12
C ARG A 285 14.43 -21.86 11.39
N LYS A 286 15.12 -22.83 12.02
CA LYS A 286 15.30 -24.17 11.46
C LYS A 286 13.96 -24.86 11.18
N ALA A 287 13.04 -24.79 12.16
CA ALA A 287 11.72 -25.36 12.02
C ALA A 287 10.90 -24.71 10.89
N MET A 288 10.97 -23.38 10.76
CA MET A 288 10.30 -22.65 9.68
C MET A 288 10.92 -22.95 8.31
N LEU A 289 12.26 -23.03 8.21
CA LEU A 289 12.93 -23.47 6.97
C LEU A 289 12.48 -24.87 6.57
N GLN A 290 12.32 -25.78 7.54
CA GLN A 290 11.82 -27.13 7.27
C GLN A 290 10.36 -27.12 6.81
N ASP A 291 9.51 -26.24 7.35
CA ASP A 291 8.13 -26.08 6.90
C ASP A 291 8.08 -25.60 5.44
N ILE A 292 8.94 -24.63 5.09
CA ILE A 292 9.07 -24.15 3.71
C ILE A 292 9.62 -25.27 2.79
N ALA A 293 10.58 -26.07 3.27
CA ALA A 293 11.14 -27.18 2.51
C ALA A 293 10.06 -28.21 2.14
N VAL A 294 9.27 -28.62 3.13
CA VAL A 294 8.16 -29.57 2.92
C VAL A 294 7.13 -29.00 1.94
N LEU A 295 6.77 -27.71 2.10
CA LEU A 295 5.81 -27.04 1.22
C LEU A 295 6.29 -26.97 -0.24
N THR A 296 7.59 -26.76 -0.45
CA THR A 296 8.16 -26.49 -1.79
C THR A 296 8.83 -27.70 -2.42
N GLY A 297 8.90 -28.83 -1.68
CA GLY A 297 9.57 -30.06 -2.11
C GLY A 297 11.10 -29.94 -2.16
N GLY A 298 11.67 -28.99 -1.40
CA GLY A 298 13.10 -28.76 -1.32
C GLY A 298 13.75 -29.39 -0.09
N THR A 299 15.06 -29.16 0.05
CA THR A 299 15.86 -29.59 1.19
C THR A 299 16.57 -28.40 1.81
N VAL A 300 16.54 -28.28 3.14
CA VAL A 300 17.31 -27.25 3.84
C VAL A 300 18.78 -27.59 3.80
N ILE A 301 19.60 -26.72 3.23
CA ILE A 301 21.06 -26.86 3.24
C ILE A 301 21.56 -26.47 4.63
N SER A 302 22.10 -27.44 5.37
CA SER A 302 22.62 -27.26 6.72
C SER A 302 23.81 -28.16 6.96
N GLU A 303 24.83 -27.65 7.62
CA GLU A 303 26.01 -28.42 8.03
C GLU A 303 25.68 -29.55 9.01
N GLU A 304 24.58 -29.39 9.79
CA GLU A 304 24.14 -30.41 10.73
C GLU A 304 23.71 -31.73 10.05
N ILE A 305 23.20 -31.64 8.81
CA ILE A 305 22.81 -32.82 8.01
C ILE A 305 23.89 -33.20 6.99
N GLY A 306 25.07 -32.55 7.05
CA GLY A 306 26.19 -32.85 6.18
C GLY A 306 26.06 -32.26 4.76
N LEU A 307 25.12 -31.36 4.51
CA LEU A 307 24.96 -30.66 3.23
C LEU A 307 25.62 -29.28 3.28
N SER A 308 26.55 -29.05 2.35
CA SER A 308 27.18 -27.73 2.14
C SER A 308 26.57 -27.04 0.93
N LEU A 309 26.67 -25.70 0.91
CA LEU A 309 26.18 -24.91 -0.22
C LEU A 309 26.95 -25.21 -1.52
N GLU A 310 28.25 -25.57 -1.43
CA GLU A 310 29.08 -25.95 -2.54
C GLU A 310 28.68 -27.29 -3.19
N SER A 311 28.06 -28.20 -2.41
CA SER A 311 27.61 -29.51 -2.87
C SER A 311 26.12 -29.50 -3.27
N ALA A 312 25.42 -28.39 -3.12
CA ALA A 312 24.02 -28.29 -3.45
C ALA A 312 23.78 -28.39 -4.97
N THR A 313 22.74 -29.14 -5.34
CA THR A 313 22.34 -29.37 -6.73
C THR A 313 20.90 -28.86 -6.94
N LEU A 314 20.43 -28.86 -8.18
CA LEU A 314 19.04 -28.50 -8.49
C LEU A 314 18.00 -29.41 -7.79
N GLU A 315 18.37 -30.64 -7.46
CA GLU A 315 17.51 -31.61 -6.76
C GLU A 315 17.25 -31.21 -5.30
N ASN A 316 18.14 -30.42 -4.72
CA ASN A 316 17.97 -29.92 -3.35
C ASN A 316 17.06 -28.68 -3.31
N LEU A 317 16.82 -28.02 -4.46
CA LEU A 317 16.03 -26.82 -4.54
C LEU A 317 14.53 -27.15 -4.55
N GLY A 318 13.78 -26.45 -3.71
CA GLY A 318 12.33 -26.44 -3.82
C GLY A 318 11.85 -25.66 -5.03
N SER A 319 10.57 -25.72 -5.31
CA SER A 319 9.93 -24.89 -6.33
C SER A 319 8.50 -24.52 -5.95
N ALA A 320 7.96 -23.49 -6.60
CA ALA A 320 6.59 -23.06 -6.48
C ALA A 320 6.11 -22.52 -7.82
N LYS A 321 4.81 -22.35 -7.97
CA LYS A 321 4.24 -21.71 -9.16
C LYS A 321 4.58 -20.22 -9.18
N ARG A 322 4.48 -19.54 -8.04
CA ARG A 322 4.80 -18.11 -7.91
C ARG A 322 5.32 -17.78 -6.52
N VAL A 323 6.24 -16.83 -6.46
CA VAL A 323 6.66 -16.18 -5.22
C VAL A 323 6.55 -14.68 -5.38
N THR A 324 5.90 -14.04 -4.41
CA THR A 324 5.73 -12.58 -4.35
C THR A 324 6.42 -12.05 -3.10
N ILE A 325 7.35 -11.12 -3.27
CA ILE A 325 8.16 -10.57 -2.19
C ILE A 325 7.96 -9.06 -2.13
N SER A 326 7.38 -8.59 -1.05
CA SER A 326 7.26 -7.17 -0.72
C SER A 326 8.44 -6.70 0.14
N LYS A 327 8.37 -5.47 0.63
CA LYS A 327 9.37 -4.95 1.58
C LYS A 327 9.39 -5.72 2.92
N GLU A 328 8.26 -6.28 3.33
CA GLU A 328 8.07 -6.87 4.66
C GLU A 328 7.71 -8.36 4.62
N ASN A 329 7.11 -8.84 3.54
CA ASN A 329 6.53 -10.17 3.47
C ASN A 329 6.97 -10.93 2.21
N THR A 330 7.02 -12.26 2.34
CA THR A 330 7.19 -13.21 1.24
C THR A 330 6.02 -14.17 1.22
N ILE A 331 5.37 -14.31 0.07
CA ILE A 331 4.26 -15.22 -0.19
C ILE A 331 4.70 -16.27 -1.19
N ILE A 332 4.58 -17.54 -0.83
CA ILE A 332 4.80 -18.69 -1.71
C ILE A 332 3.43 -19.25 -2.09
N VAL A 333 3.16 -19.32 -3.38
CA VAL A 333 1.87 -19.79 -3.93
C VAL A 333 2.12 -21.08 -4.72
N ASP A 334 1.33 -22.11 -4.42
CA ASP A 334 1.34 -23.39 -5.11
C ASP A 334 2.74 -24.02 -5.09
N GLY A 335 3.19 -24.37 -3.88
CA GLY A 335 4.47 -25.07 -3.65
C GLY A 335 4.43 -26.49 -4.22
N ALA A 336 5.57 -26.95 -4.73
CA ALA A 336 5.69 -28.26 -5.38
C ALA A 336 5.87 -29.43 -4.38
N GLY A 337 5.64 -29.19 -3.08
CA GLY A 337 5.70 -30.24 -2.06
C GLY A 337 4.63 -31.31 -2.24
N VAL A 338 4.92 -32.50 -1.75
CA VAL A 338 3.95 -33.60 -1.79
C VAL A 338 2.89 -33.40 -0.70
N GLU A 339 1.62 -33.43 -1.06
CA GLU A 339 0.51 -33.20 -0.13
C GLU A 339 0.57 -34.10 1.12
N GLN A 340 0.95 -35.37 0.96
CA GLN A 340 1.11 -36.31 2.08
C GLN A 340 2.16 -35.85 3.08
N ASP A 341 3.29 -35.29 2.62
CA ASP A 341 4.36 -34.80 3.48
C ASP A 341 3.94 -33.51 4.21
N ILE A 342 3.17 -32.65 3.53
CA ILE A 342 2.59 -31.43 4.11
C ILE A 342 1.61 -31.84 5.23
N GLN A 343 0.70 -32.79 4.99
CA GLN A 343 -0.26 -33.27 5.99
C GLN A 343 0.44 -33.99 7.17
N ALA A 344 1.50 -34.75 6.89
CA ALA A 344 2.32 -35.36 7.93
C ALA A 344 2.98 -34.28 8.81
N ARG A 345 3.50 -33.22 8.20
CA ARG A 345 4.10 -32.08 8.92
C ARG A 345 3.08 -31.33 9.76
N ILE A 346 1.88 -31.05 9.24
CA ILE A 346 0.75 -30.46 9.96
C ILE A 346 0.40 -31.30 11.19
N THR A 347 0.32 -32.62 11.02
CA THR A 347 0.03 -33.55 12.12
C THR A 347 1.10 -33.52 13.19
N GLN A 348 2.38 -33.49 12.79
CA GLN A 348 3.51 -33.35 13.72
C GLN A 348 3.43 -32.06 14.54
N ILE A 349 3.14 -30.92 13.89
CA ILE A 349 3.02 -29.64 14.59
C ILE A 349 1.83 -29.66 15.56
N ARG A 350 0.68 -30.26 15.18
CA ARG A 350 -0.48 -30.43 16.06
C ARG A 350 -0.14 -31.25 17.32
N ALA A 351 0.64 -32.31 17.19
CA ALA A 351 1.12 -33.09 18.33
C ALA A 351 1.99 -32.22 19.24
N GLN A 352 2.92 -31.44 18.69
CA GLN A 352 3.75 -30.53 19.49
C GLN A 352 2.94 -29.47 20.22
N VAL A 353 1.86 -28.91 19.59
CA VAL A 353 0.93 -27.98 20.25
C VAL A 353 0.26 -28.63 21.48
N ALA A 354 -0.10 -29.92 21.38
CA ALA A 354 -0.76 -30.65 22.48
C ALA A 354 0.20 -31.01 23.60
N GLU A 355 1.47 -31.27 23.29
CA GLU A 355 2.48 -31.72 24.26
C GLU A 355 3.17 -30.58 25.02
N THR A 356 3.22 -29.36 24.42
CA THR A 356 3.94 -28.24 25.04
C THR A 356 3.24 -27.72 26.29
N SER A 357 4.01 -27.52 27.36
CA SER A 357 3.56 -26.89 28.61
C SER A 357 3.72 -25.36 28.62
N SER A 358 4.45 -24.80 27.66
CA SER A 358 4.71 -23.36 27.55
C SER A 358 3.61 -22.70 26.73
N ASP A 359 2.90 -21.74 27.29
CA ASP A 359 1.86 -21.00 26.59
C ASP A 359 2.44 -20.21 25.40
N TYR A 360 3.64 -19.65 25.57
CA TYR A 360 4.34 -18.93 24.50
C TYR A 360 4.73 -19.87 23.34
N ASP A 361 5.26 -21.07 23.64
CA ASP A 361 5.61 -22.03 22.58
C ASP A 361 4.35 -22.58 21.91
N ARG A 362 3.28 -22.78 22.68
CA ARG A 362 1.97 -23.17 22.13
C ARG A 362 1.45 -22.14 21.13
N GLU A 363 1.48 -20.85 21.47
CA GLU A 363 1.09 -19.77 20.57
C GLU A 363 1.91 -19.79 19.26
N LYS A 364 3.24 -19.92 19.37
CA LYS A 364 4.13 -19.94 18.19
C LYS A 364 4.00 -21.21 17.35
N LEU A 365 3.69 -22.34 17.94
CA LEU A 365 3.35 -23.57 17.22
C LEU A 365 2.00 -23.44 16.50
N GLN A 366 1.00 -22.82 17.14
CA GLN A 366 -0.29 -22.54 16.52
C GLN A 366 -0.16 -21.58 15.33
N GLU A 367 0.68 -20.54 15.44
CA GLU A 367 0.99 -19.64 14.33
C GLU A 367 1.60 -20.40 13.14
N ARG A 368 2.58 -21.27 13.37
CA ARG A 368 3.17 -22.12 12.33
C ARG A 368 2.15 -23.06 11.71
N LEU A 369 1.32 -23.69 12.54
CA LEU A 369 0.25 -24.57 12.09
C LEU A 369 -0.72 -23.83 11.16
N ALA A 370 -1.17 -22.62 11.56
CA ALA A 370 -2.07 -21.80 10.75
C ALA A 370 -1.45 -21.43 9.41
N LYS A 371 -0.16 -21.02 9.40
CA LYS A 371 0.57 -20.67 8.17
C LYS A 371 0.71 -21.84 7.19
N LEU A 372 0.89 -23.06 7.68
CA LEU A 372 1.08 -24.24 6.83
C LEU A 372 -0.25 -24.88 6.41
N SER A 373 -1.26 -24.88 7.29
CA SER A 373 -2.55 -25.57 7.04
C SER A 373 -3.58 -24.71 6.30
N GLY A 374 -3.41 -23.39 6.32
CA GLY A 374 -4.38 -22.45 5.74
C GLY A 374 -4.33 -22.38 4.20
N GLY A 375 -3.21 -22.71 3.61
CA GLY A 375 -2.99 -22.52 2.17
C GLY A 375 -3.04 -21.05 1.74
N VAL A 376 -3.16 -20.83 0.44
CA VAL A 376 -3.32 -19.52 -0.18
C VAL A 376 -4.59 -19.51 -1.05
N ALA A 377 -5.50 -18.59 -0.77
CA ALA A 377 -6.63 -18.34 -1.66
C ALA A 377 -6.16 -17.45 -2.82
N VAL A 378 -6.40 -17.87 -4.04
CA VAL A 378 -6.04 -17.14 -5.25
C VAL A 378 -7.33 -16.67 -5.92
N ILE A 379 -7.57 -15.37 -5.93
CA ILE A 379 -8.67 -14.75 -6.69
C ILE A 379 -8.13 -14.42 -8.08
N LYS A 380 -8.63 -15.12 -9.09
CA LYS A 380 -8.32 -14.84 -10.49
C LYS A 380 -9.38 -13.89 -11.04
N VAL A 381 -8.94 -12.70 -11.44
CA VAL A 381 -9.85 -11.66 -11.95
C VAL A 381 -10.12 -11.90 -13.42
N GLY A 382 -11.38 -11.95 -13.82
CA GLY A 382 -11.82 -12.08 -15.21
C GLY A 382 -12.27 -10.74 -15.80
N ALA A 383 -11.90 -10.46 -17.07
CA ALA A 383 -12.34 -9.27 -17.80
C ALA A 383 -12.28 -9.44 -19.32
N GLY A 384 -12.98 -8.58 -20.04
CA GLY A 384 -13.04 -8.62 -21.51
C GLY A 384 -11.87 -7.94 -22.23
N SER A 385 -11.07 -7.14 -21.53
CA SER A 385 -9.91 -6.45 -22.07
C SER A 385 -8.80 -6.29 -21.02
N GLU A 386 -7.55 -6.08 -21.48
CA GLU A 386 -6.41 -5.88 -20.58
C GLU A 386 -6.56 -4.61 -19.70
N VAL A 387 -7.15 -3.55 -20.25
CA VAL A 387 -7.40 -2.31 -19.48
C VAL A 387 -8.42 -2.54 -18.39
N GLU A 388 -9.52 -3.22 -18.68
CA GLU A 388 -10.54 -3.60 -17.71
C GLU A 388 -9.99 -4.58 -16.67
N MET A 389 -9.14 -5.52 -17.07
CA MET A 389 -8.49 -6.47 -16.18
C MET A 389 -7.66 -5.77 -15.12
N LYS A 390 -6.81 -4.81 -15.52
CA LYS A 390 -5.97 -4.05 -14.60
C LYS A 390 -6.79 -3.20 -13.64
N GLU A 391 -7.84 -2.54 -14.12
CA GLU A 391 -8.74 -1.75 -13.28
C GLU A 391 -9.46 -2.64 -12.26
N LYS A 392 -10.03 -3.77 -12.72
CA LYS A 392 -10.77 -4.68 -11.87
C LYS A 392 -9.88 -5.36 -10.84
N LYS A 393 -8.64 -5.72 -11.23
CA LYS A 393 -7.64 -6.28 -10.32
C LYS A 393 -7.29 -5.30 -9.21
N ALA A 394 -6.99 -4.04 -9.53
CA ALA A 394 -6.71 -3.00 -8.53
C ALA A 394 -7.88 -2.84 -7.56
N ARG A 395 -9.11 -2.83 -8.06
CA ARG A 395 -10.33 -2.73 -7.25
C ARG A 395 -10.54 -3.93 -6.31
N VAL A 396 -10.18 -5.15 -6.75
CA VAL A 396 -10.20 -6.35 -5.90
C VAL A 396 -9.11 -6.27 -4.82
N GLU A 397 -7.92 -5.78 -5.17
CA GLU A 397 -6.82 -5.57 -4.22
C GLU A 397 -7.20 -4.55 -3.14
N ASP A 398 -7.77 -3.40 -3.51
CA ASP A 398 -8.25 -2.38 -2.57
C ASP A 398 -9.34 -2.95 -1.64
N ALA A 399 -10.32 -3.69 -2.19
CA ALA A 399 -11.37 -4.32 -1.41
C ALA A 399 -10.82 -5.38 -0.43
N LEU A 400 -9.80 -6.13 -0.84
CA LEU A 400 -9.11 -7.09 0.03
C LEU A 400 -8.39 -6.38 1.19
N HIS A 401 -7.70 -5.29 0.91
CA HIS A 401 -7.04 -4.48 1.95
C HIS A 401 -8.05 -3.88 2.94
N ALA A 402 -9.14 -3.32 2.43
CA ALA A 402 -10.22 -2.80 3.26
C ALA A 402 -10.87 -3.87 4.16
N THR A 403 -11.12 -5.07 3.63
CA THR A 403 -11.67 -6.17 4.42
C THR A 403 -10.72 -6.66 5.51
N ARG A 404 -9.42 -6.74 5.23
CA ARG A 404 -8.39 -7.03 6.25
C ARG A 404 -8.37 -5.97 7.34
N ALA A 405 -8.37 -4.69 6.97
CA ALA A 405 -8.42 -3.57 7.92
C ALA A 405 -9.68 -3.62 8.80
N ALA A 406 -10.83 -4.04 8.23
CA ALA A 406 -12.07 -4.21 8.96
C ALA A 406 -12.04 -5.39 9.95
N VAL A 407 -11.42 -6.49 9.57
CA VAL A 407 -11.23 -7.64 10.48
C VAL A 407 -10.30 -7.28 11.64
N GLU A 408 -9.27 -6.46 11.39
CA GLU A 408 -8.25 -6.06 12.37
C GLU A 408 -8.78 -5.07 13.42
N GLU A 409 -9.43 -3.97 13.00
CA GLU A 409 -9.87 -2.89 13.91
C GLU A 409 -11.39 -2.70 13.95
N GLY A 410 -12.17 -3.54 13.29
CA GLY A 410 -13.62 -3.40 13.22
C GLY A 410 -14.09 -2.39 12.18
N VAL A 411 -15.40 -2.13 12.21
CA VAL A 411 -16.11 -1.26 11.25
C VAL A 411 -16.88 -0.15 11.95
N VAL A 412 -17.05 0.95 11.24
CA VAL A 412 -17.86 2.12 11.63
C VAL A 412 -18.91 2.39 10.56
N PRO A 413 -19.96 3.21 10.85
CA PRO A 413 -20.89 3.67 9.82
C PRO A 413 -20.14 4.39 8.69
N GLY A 414 -20.29 3.91 7.45
CA GLY A 414 -19.57 4.41 6.30
C GLY A 414 -20.09 5.73 5.73
N GLY A 415 -19.57 6.10 4.56
CA GLY A 415 -19.98 7.30 3.85
C GLY A 415 -19.61 8.62 4.55
N GLY A 416 -18.61 8.62 5.43
CA GLY A 416 -18.18 9.77 6.21
C GLY A 416 -19.03 10.03 7.47
N VAL A 417 -20.02 9.19 7.76
CA VAL A 417 -20.92 9.35 8.93
C VAL A 417 -20.16 9.20 10.24
N ALA A 418 -19.25 8.24 10.35
CA ALA A 418 -18.44 8.04 11.56
C ALA A 418 -17.66 9.30 11.95
N LEU A 419 -17.08 10.01 10.99
CA LEU A 419 -16.39 11.29 11.23
C LEU A 419 -17.35 12.37 11.75
N ILE A 420 -18.59 12.42 11.24
CA ILE A 420 -19.62 13.34 11.75
C ILE A 420 -20.03 13.00 13.19
N ARG A 421 -20.16 11.71 13.52
CA ARG A 421 -20.46 11.28 14.90
C ARG A 421 -19.31 11.58 15.85
N ALA A 422 -18.07 11.39 15.42
CA ALA A 422 -16.89 11.69 16.22
C ALA A 422 -16.72 13.19 16.55
N LEU A 423 -17.47 14.09 15.89
CA LEU A 423 -17.53 15.51 16.27
C LEU A 423 -17.97 15.72 17.71
N GLU A 424 -18.71 14.80 18.31
CA GLU A 424 -19.15 14.89 19.70
C GLU A 424 -17.96 14.98 20.67
N ALA A 425 -16.86 14.29 20.38
CA ALA A 425 -15.62 14.38 21.17
C ALA A 425 -15.01 15.79 21.18
N LEU A 426 -15.36 16.64 20.22
CA LEU A 426 -14.83 18.00 20.10
C LEU A 426 -15.71 19.07 20.76
N VAL A 427 -16.92 18.73 21.25
CA VAL A 427 -17.88 19.72 21.77
C VAL A 427 -17.30 20.45 22.98
N ASN A 428 -16.71 19.73 23.91
CA ASN A 428 -16.13 20.27 25.15
C ASN A 428 -14.61 20.35 25.13
N LEU A 429 -13.97 20.01 24.00
CA LEU A 429 -12.51 20.04 23.89
C LEU A 429 -12.03 21.49 23.79
N LYS A 430 -11.07 21.84 24.65
CA LYS A 430 -10.45 23.17 24.70
C LYS A 430 -8.94 23.06 24.50
N GLY A 431 -8.40 24.00 23.76
CA GLY A 431 -6.97 24.27 23.68
C GLY A 431 -6.48 25.09 24.86
N ASP A 432 -5.18 25.21 24.98
CA ASP A 432 -4.55 25.96 26.07
C ASP A 432 -4.57 27.47 25.81
N ASN A 433 -4.83 27.90 24.57
CA ASN A 433 -4.97 29.29 24.16
C ASN A 433 -6.01 29.45 23.00
N ALA A 434 -6.22 30.69 22.56
CA ALA A 434 -7.18 31.03 21.51
C ALA A 434 -6.83 30.38 20.16
N ASP A 435 -5.56 30.38 19.78
CA ASP A 435 -5.09 29.85 18.50
C ASP A 435 -5.24 28.32 18.44
N GLN A 436 -5.00 27.62 19.54
CA GLN A 436 -5.28 26.19 19.64
C GLN A 436 -6.78 25.88 19.53
N ASN A 437 -7.65 26.74 20.11
CA ASN A 437 -9.09 26.58 19.95
C ASN A 437 -9.54 26.74 18.48
N VAL A 438 -8.89 27.63 17.73
CA VAL A 438 -9.13 27.75 16.29
C VAL A 438 -8.60 26.53 15.54
N GLY A 439 -7.46 25.95 15.94
CA GLY A 439 -6.97 24.68 15.40
C GLY A 439 -7.97 23.52 15.58
N ILE A 440 -8.62 23.44 16.75
CA ILE A 440 -9.71 22.49 17.01
C ILE A 440 -10.90 22.76 16.07
N ALA A 441 -11.25 24.04 15.86
CA ALA A 441 -12.35 24.41 14.97
C ALA A 441 -12.05 24.10 13.49
N VAL A 442 -10.78 24.25 13.06
CA VAL A 442 -10.31 23.84 11.74
C VAL A 442 -10.55 22.35 11.52
N LEU A 443 -10.15 21.48 12.46
CA LEU A 443 -10.38 20.05 12.32
C LEU A 443 -11.87 19.72 12.36
N ARG A 444 -12.65 20.34 13.26
CA ARG A 444 -14.10 20.17 13.31
C ARG A 444 -14.78 20.41 11.97
N ARG A 445 -14.32 21.38 11.21
CA ARG A 445 -14.84 21.68 9.88
C ARG A 445 -14.31 20.71 8.82
N ALA A 446 -13.04 20.35 8.92
CA ALA A 446 -12.39 19.47 7.94
C ALA A 446 -12.98 18.05 7.93
N VAL A 447 -13.36 17.49 9.07
CA VAL A 447 -13.93 16.13 9.13
C VAL A 447 -15.31 16.00 8.47
N GLU A 448 -15.98 17.11 8.13
CA GLU A 448 -17.20 17.10 7.30
C GLU A 448 -16.90 16.90 5.80
N ALA A 449 -15.66 17.17 5.37
CA ALA A 449 -15.32 17.23 3.96
C ALA A 449 -15.56 15.92 3.18
N PRO A 450 -15.30 14.71 3.72
CA PRO A 450 -15.60 13.47 3.01
C PRO A 450 -17.08 13.32 2.68
N LEU A 451 -17.99 13.49 3.64
CA LEU A 451 -19.44 13.42 3.41
C LEU A 451 -19.91 14.52 2.45
N ARG A 452 -19.37 15.75 2.57
CA ARG A 452 -19.64 16.84 1.63
C ARG A 452 -19.26 16.49 0.21
N GLN A 453 -18.10 15.88 0.04
CA GLN A 453 -17.62 15.50 -1.29
C GLN A 453 -18.42 14.34 -1.89
N ILE A 454 -18.80 13.36 -1.08
CA ILE A 454 -19.67 12.24 -1.52
C ILE A 454 -21.02 12.78 -2.00
N ALA A 455 -21.63 13.70 -1.25
CA ALA A 455 -22.89 14.35 -1.63
C ALA A 455 -22.72 15.17 -2.92
N ALA A 456 -21.65 15.97 -3.03
CA ALA A 456 -21.38 16.75 -4.24
C ALA A 456 -21.20 15.87 -5.48
N ASN A 457 -20.47 14.76 -5.37
CA ASN A 457 -20.28 13.80 -6.47
C ASN A 457 -21.60 13.10 -6.86
N SER A 458 -22.55 13.02 -5.94
CA SER A 458 -23.90 12.47 -6.19
C SER A 458 -24.82 13.44 -6.90
N GLY A 459 -24.47 14.72 -6.92
CA GLY A 459 -25.30 15.81 -7.47
C GLY A 459 -26.26 16.42 -6.46
N ASP A 460 -26.10 16.09 -5.18
CA ASP A 460 -26.94 16.61 -4.09
C ASP A 460 -26.25 17.81 -3.42
N GLU A 461 -27.05 18.65 -2.73
CA GLU A 461 -26.51 19.83 -2.04
C GLU A 461 -25.76 19.41 -0.75
N PRO A 462 -24.41 19.54 -0.69
CA PRO A 462 -23.62 19.02 0.42
C PRO A 462 -24.00 19.57 1.79
N SER A 463 -24.42 20.84 1.84
CA SER A 463 -24.77 21.51 3.10
C SER A 463 -26.06 20.96 3.69
N VAL A 464 -27.03 20.61 2.84
CA VAL A 464 -28.29 20.00 3.26
C VAL A 464 -28.03 18.60 3.80
N VAL A 465 -27.27 17.78 3.05
CA VAL A 465 -26.96 16.41 3.45
C VAL A 465 -26.21 16.38 4.78
N VAL A 466 -25.16 17.18 4.93
CA VAL A 466 -24.39 17.22 6.19
C VAL A 466 -25.24 17.68 7.36
N ASN A 467 -26.10 18.69 7.17
CA ASN A 467 -26.98 19.17 8.24
C ASN A 467 -27.98 18.08 8.67
N GLU A 468 -28.59 17.38 7.72
CA GLU A 468 -29.53 16.28 8.02
C GLU A 468 -28.84 15.15 8.77
N VAL A 469 -27.63 14.72 8.31
CA VAL A 469 -26.84 13.68 8.99
C VAL A 469 -26.44 14.12 10.39
N LYS A 470 -26.05 15.38 10.62
CA LYS A 470 -25.72 15.92 11.95
C LYS A 470 -26.89 15.88 12.93
N ASN A 471 -28.10 16.14 12.45
CA ASN A 471 -29.32 16.11 13.28
C ASN A 471 -29.75 14.68 13.61
N GLY A 472 -29.30 13.69 12.82
CA GLY A 472 -29.52 12.28 13.08
C GLY A 472 -28.66 11.74 14.22
N LYS A 473 -29.02 10.57 14.76
CA LYS A 473 -28.31 9.90 15.86
C LYS A 473 -27.83 8.51 15.44
N GLY A 474 -26.85 7.98 16.19
CA GLY A 474 -26.30 6.63 15.96
C GLY A 474 -25.75 6.48 14.56
N ASN A 475 -26.16 5.46 13.83
CA ASN A 475 -25.66 5.15 12.49
C ASN A 475 -26.42 5.86 11.36
N TYR A 476 -27.38 6.76 11.69
CA TYR A 476 -28.18 7.47 10.69
C TYR A 476 -27.29 8.30 9.75
N GLY A 477 -27.42 8.06 8.46
CA GLY A 477 -26.59 8.69 7.44
C GLY A 477 -27.30 8.77 6.09
N TYR A 478 -26.53 9.09 5.06
CA TYR A 478 -26.99 9.30 3.70
C TYR A 478 -26.36 8.28 2.73
N ASN A 479 -27.22 7.47 2.10
CA ASN A 479 -26.81 6.57 1.03
C ASN A 479 -26.76 7.33 -0.31
N ALA A 480 -25.59 7.76 -0.71
CA ALA A 480 -25.37 8.54 -1.92
C ALA A 480 -25.64 7.78 -3.23
N ALA A 481 -25.68 6.44 -3.20
CA ALA A 481 -26.04 5.64 -4.39
C ALA A 481 -27.53 5.78 -4.71
N THR A 482 -28.40 5.79 -3.67
CA THR A 482 -29.86 5.75 -3.81
C THR A 482 -30.55 7.06 -3.47
N GLY A 483 -29.88 8.00 -2.77
CA GLY A 483 -30.47 9.24 -2.27
C GLY A 483 -31.29 9.07 -0.99
N VAL A 484 -31.19 7.93 -0.30
CA VAL A 484 -32.02 7.57 0.85
C VAL A 484 -31.25 7.79 2.16
N TYR A 485 -31.92 8.33 3.17
CA TYR A 485 -31.41 8.44 4.54
C TYR A 485 -31.85 7.24 5.38
N GLY A 486 -30.97 6.72 6.26
CA GLY A 486 -31.27 5.61 7.14
C GLY A 486 -30.06 5.13 7.94
N ASP A 487 -30.19 3.99 8.60
CA ASP A 487 -29.07 3.36 9.32
C ASP A 487 -28.04 2.80 8.32
N MET A 488 -26.82 3.34 8.34
CA MET A 488 -25.76 2.98 7.40
C MET A 488 -25.33 1.53 7.56
N ILE A 489 -25.33 1.00 8.79
CA ILE A 489 -24.96 -0.39 9.06
C ILE A 489 -26.03 -1.34 8.51
N GLU A 490 -27.31 -1.04 8.73
CA GLU A 490 -28.40 -1.84 8.17
C GLU A 490 -28.42 -1.82 6.64
N MET A 491 -28.07 -0.68 6.04
CA MET A 491 -27.92 -0.53 4.60
C MET A 491 -26.64 -1.18 4.04
N GLY A 492 -25.77 -1.75 4.89
CA GLY A 492 -24.53 -2.40 4.49
C GLY A 492 -23.41 -1.43 4.09
N ILE A 493 -23.51 -0.14 4.45
CA ILE A 493 -22.52 0.89 4.14
C ILE A 493 -21.59 1.04 5.33
N LEU A 494 -20.49 0.30 5.28
CA LEU A 494 -19.49 0.15 6.35
C LEU A 494 -18.13 0.65 5.88
N ASP A 495 -17.44 1.41 6.74
CA ASP A 495 -16.03 1.78 6.53
C ASP A 495 -15.17 1.07 7.58
N PRO A 496 -13.97 0.53 7.21
CA PRO A 496 -13.04 0.02 8.19
C PRO A 496 -12.55 1.13 9.11
N THR A 497 -12.57 0.88 10.42
CA THR A 497 -12.11 1.85 11.43
C THR A 497 -10.66 2.25 11.20
N LYS A 498 -9.80 1.29 10.87
CA LYS A 498 -8.38 1.52 10.57
C LYS A 498 -8.20 2.47 9.39
N VAL A 499 -8.95 2.29 8.30
CA VAL A 499 -8.90 3.15 7.10
C VAL A 499 -9.29 4.59 7.46
N THR A 500 -10.43 4.77 8.13
CA THR A 500 -10.93 6.11 8.50
C THR A 500 -9.96 6.83 9.44
N ARG A 501 -9.41 6.11 10.43
CA ARG A 501 -8.45 6.62 11.40
C ARG A 501 -7.12 7.02 10.75
N SER A 502 -6.53 6.13 9.93
CA SER A 502 -5.25 6.36 9.26
C SER A 502 -5.34 7.51 8.27
N ALA A 503 -6.43 7.61 7.52
CA ALA A 503 -6.70 8.74 6.63
C ALA A 503 -6.71 10.08 7.37
N LEU A 504 -7.39 10.15 8.53
CA LEU A 504 -7.43 11.38 9.33
C LEU A 504 -6.06 11.73 9.93
N GLN A 505 -5.34 10.74 10.44
CA GLN A 505 -4.02 10.95 11.05
C GLN A 505 -2.98 11.41 10.01
N ALA A 506 -2.93 10.79 8.83
CA ALA A 506 -2.06 11.20 7.74
C ALA A 506 -2.38 12.63 7.28
N ALA A 507 -3.67 12.93 7.08
CA ALA A 507 -4.13 14.26 6.66
C ALA A 507 -3.78 15.35 7.69
N ALA A 508 -4.02 15.12 8.98
CA ALA A 508 -3.71 16.07 10.05
C ALA A 508 -2.21 16.30 10.21
N SER A 509 -1.40 15.24 10.11
CA SER A 509 0.05 15.31 10.20
C SER A 509 0.64 16.21 9.12
N ILE A 510 0.36 15.90 7.86
CA ILE A 510 0.91 16.64 6.71
C ILE A 510 0.26 18.04 6.58
N GLY A 511 -1.06 18.13 6.78
CA GLY A 511 -1.76 19.42 6.80
C GLY A 511 -1.18 20.37 7.83
N GLY A 512 -0.88 19.88 9.03
CA GLY A 512 -0.20 20.65 10.07
C GLY A 512 1.22 21.12 9.69
N LEU A 513 1.98 20.27 8.97
CA LEU A 513 3.31 20.66 8.47
C LEU A 513 3.23 21.76 7.41
N ILE A 514 2.29 21.67 6.46
CA ILE A 514 2.07 22.72 5.45
C ILE A 514 1.74 24.06 6.11
N LEU A 515 0.85 24.06 7.11
CA LEU A 515 0.45 25.29 7.82
C LEU A 515 1.60 25.94 8.60
N THR A 516 2.52 25.14 9.15
CA THR A 516 3.67 25.62 9.92
C THR A 516 4.89 25.99 9.07
N THR A 517 4.83 25.78 7.75
CA THR A 517 5.93 26.10 6.84
C THR A 517 6.08 27.61 6.70
N GLU A 518 7.29 28.15 6.94
CA GLU A 518 7.63 29.56 6.80
C GLU A 518 8.43 29.84 5.53
N ALA A 519 9.28 28.91 5.10
CA ALA A 519 10.08 29.06 3.89
C ALA A 519 10.04 27.81 3.02
N ALA A 520 9.97 28.00 1.72
CA ALA A 520 10.11 26.96 0.72
C ALA A 520 11.34 27.22 -0.14
N ILE A 521 12.17 26.21 -0.37
CA ILE A 521 13.44 26.31 -1.09
C ILE A 521 13.41 25.35 -2.28
N ALA A 522 13.52 25.89 -3.49
CA ALA A 522 13.58 25.11 -4.73
C ALA A 522 14.86 25.41 -5.52
N ASP A 523 15.21 24.54 -6.48
CA ASP A 523 16.25 24.88 -7.43
C ASP A 523 15.77 26.02 -8.34
N ALA A 524 16.62 27.04 -8.53
CA ALA A 524 16.31 28.10 -9.47
C ALA A 524 16.20 27.52 -10.90
N PRO A 525 15.27 28.03 -11.73
CA PRO A 525 15.19 27.62 -13.12
C PRO A 525 16.54 27.85 -13.80
N LYS A 526 17.02 26.86 -14.53
CA LYS A 526 18.20 27.08 -15.39
C LYS A 526 17.80 28.14 -16.38
N LYS A 527 18.50 29.30 -16.36
CA LYS A 527 18.41 30.24 -17.49
C LYS A 527 18.87 29.45 -18.71
N GLU A 528 18.00 29.19 -19.63
CA GLU A 528 18.39 28.80 -20.98
C GLU A 528 19.33 29.89 -21.46
N GLY A 529 20.62 29.55 -21.55
CA GLY A 529 21.59 30.42 -22.16
C GLY A 529 21.08 30.70 -23.57
N SER A 530 20.83 31.97 -23.87
CA SER A 530 20.61 32.38 -25.22
C SER A 530 21.71 31.74 -26.05
N ALA A 531 21.37 30.80 -26.90
CA ALA A 531 22.24 30.33 -27.94
C ALA A 531 22.47 31.54 -28.87
N GLY A 532 23.43 32.39 -28.46
CA GLY A 532 24.02 33.37 -29.32
C GLY A 532 24.66 32.63 -30.48
N GLY A 533 24.04 32.70 -31.61
CA GLY A 533 24.57 32.23 -32.88
C GLY A 533 25.92 32.85 -33.12
N GLY A 534 26.98 32.12 -32.82
CA GLY A 534 28.30 32.30 -33.39
C GLY A 534 28.38 31.40 -34.61
N MET A 535 28.01 31.94 -35.80
CA MET A 535 28.49 31.33 -37.03
C MET A 535 30.01 31.24 -36.98
N PRO A 536 30.60 30.07 -37.28
CA PRO A 536 32.01 30.02 -37.56
C PRO A 536 32.25 30.71 -38.88
N ASP A 537 32.99 31.80 -38.84
CA ASP A 537 33.54 32.53 -39.95
C ASP A 537 34.34 31.58 -40.88
N MET A 538 33.80 31.27 -42.03
CA MET A 538 34.49 30.60 -43.12
C MET A 538 35.27 31.67 -43.94
N GLY A 539 36.38 32.09 -43.42
CA GLY A 539 37.30 32.97 -44.10
C GLY A 539 38.69 32.39 -44.20
N GLY A 540 39.05 31.95 -45.32
CA GLY A 540 40.47 31.56 -45.55
C GLY A 540 40.70 30.58 -46.69
N MET A 541 40.27 30.95 -47.87
CA MET A 541 40.77 30.38 -49.13
C MET A 541 42.14 30.94 -49.47
N GLY A 542 43.08 30.08 -49.72
CA GLY A 542 44.41 30.51 -50.26
C GLY A 542 45.29 29.33 -50.58
N GLY A 543 45.27 28.93 -51.80
CA GLY A 543 46.45 28.93 -52.64
C GLY A 543 47.16 27.60 -52.87
N MET A 544 46.99 27.15 -54.14
CA MET A 544 48.01 26.63 -55.06
C MET A 544 49.01 25.58 -54.55
N GLY A 545 49.12 24.50 -55.20
CA GLY A 545 49.63 24.28 -56.50
C GLY A 545 50.54 23.08 -56.53
N GLY A 546 50.40 22.28 -57.54
CA GLY A 546 51.53 21.79 -58.27
C GLY A 546 52.04 20.38 -58.05
N MET A 547 51.85 19.59 -59.08
CA MET A 547 52.82 18.61 -59.67
C MET A 547 53.17 17.36 -58.87
N MET A 548 52.83 16.29 -59.25
CA MET A 548 53.16 15.26 -60.22
C MET A 548 52.40 13.99 -59.95
#